data_b3e508e4253c90b169b0e0ae13ccb945
#
_entry.id   b3e508e4253c90b169b0e0ae13ccb945
#
_cell.length_a   1.000
_cell.length_b   1.000
_cell.length_c   1.000
_cell.angle_alpha   90.00
_cell.angle_beta   90.00
_cell.angle_gamma   90.00
#
_symmetry.space_group_name_H-M   'P 1'
#
loop_
_entity.id
_entity.type
_entity.pdbx_description
1 polymer ?
#
loop_
_entity_poly.entity_id
_entity_poly.type
_entity_poly.pdbx_seq_one_letter_code
_entity_poly.pdbx_strand_id
1 'polypeptide(L)'
;SGYHGWHDWYQSVNYLADPDTGEYPMTGIEPIGVPKVLAGTALPFNYGDLDNLETLFKENKGDVAAVMMEPLRSDIPPEGYLEGVKKICHANKALLIFDEVSCGWRTRIGGIQEYTGVIPDISVFAKSMSNGYPMGVVVGSEDAMELAGRMFISSSYWSDNIGLAASLATIKELRSRDSVDKFEVLGEKMRDAITGAVDSVGVPANVSGWHYRSAINFELPEETLRPKINTLFIQEMARRGIHTGTSFMPTLAHSDEDIKLTADAIEDTLRVVMRALDGELDDLLDVDPKREPFRRFVN
;
A
#
# COMPACT_ATOMS: atom_id res chain seq x y z
N SER A 1 5.51 -1.27 6.41
CA SER A 1 6.42 -1.92 5.45
C SER A 1 5.84 -1.86 4.05
N GLY A 2 6.67 -1.71 3.02
CA GLY A 2 6.28 -1.92 1.63
C GLY A 2 5.88 -3.38 1.40
N TYR A 3 5.07 -3.66 0.38
CA TYR A 3 4.75 -5.03 -0.04
C TYR A 3 5.07 -5.18 -1.52
N HIS A 4 6.06 -6.00 -1.85
CA HIS A 4 6.59 -6.18 -3.21
C HIS A 4 6.41 -7.60 -3.74
N GLY A 5 5.40 -8.30 -3.28
CA GLY A 5 5.08 -9.65 -3.68
C GLY A 5 5.43 -10.71 -2.62
N TRP A 6 5.14 -11.96 -2.92
CA TRP A 6 5.31 -13.10 -2.00
C TRP A 6 6.51 -13.98 -2.34
N HIS A 7 7.35 -13.55 -3.28
CA HIS A 7 8.52 -14.31 -3.72
C HIS A 7 9.64 -14.34 -2.66
N ASP A 8 10.51 -15.32 -2.78
CA ASP A 8 11.52 -15.63 -1.79
C ASP A 8 12.47 -14.47 -1.49
N TRP A 9 12.90 -13.70 -2.50
CA TRP A 9 13.77 -12.54 -2.26
C TRP A 9 13.15 -11.50 -1.36
N TYR A 10 11.89 -11.15 -1.61
CA TYR A 10 11.21 -10.19 -0.74
C TYR A 10 11.00 -10.75 0.67
N GLN A 11 10.59 -12.02 0.78
CA GLN A 11 10.40 -12.65 2.09
C GLN A 11 11.71 -12.88 2.86
N SER A 12 12.84 -12.95 2.16
CA SER A 12 14.16 -13.11 2.80
C SER A 12 14.54 -11.95 3.72
N VAL A 13 13.91 -10.78 3.57
CA VAL A 13 14.08 -9.65 4.51
C VAL A 13 13.77 -10.06 5.95
N ASN A 14 12.89 -11.04 6.17
CA ASN A 14 12.53 -11.52 7.50
C ASN A 14 13.60 -12.39 8.17
N TYR A 15 14.69 -12.72 7.47
CA TYR A 15 15.89 -13.23 8.15
C TYR A 15 16.65 -12.15 8.94
N LEU A 16 16.30 -10.87 8.75
CA LEU A 16 16.82 -9.72 9.48
C LEU A 16 15.93 -9.35 10.67
N ALA A 17 15.36 -10.33 11.36
CA ALA A 17 14.58 -10.08 12.58
C ALA A 17 15.45 -9.31 13.59
N ASP A 18 14.84 -8.37 14.27
CA ASP A 18 15.48 -7.62 15.35
C ASP A 18 15.95 -8.59 16.44
N PRO A 19 17.24 -8.64 16.77
CA PRO A 19 17.78 -9.59 17.72
C PRO A 19 17.28 -9.37 19.16
N ASP A 20 16.87 -8.16 19.50
CA ASP A 20 16.44 -7.79 20.86
C ASP A 20 14.94 -8.03 21.06
N THR A 21 14.12 -7.72 20.04
CA THR A 21 12.66 -7.84 20.12
C THR A 21 12.13 -9.10 19.43
N GLY A 22 12.90 -9.70 18.52
CA GLY A 22 12.47 -10.78 17.65
C GLY A 22 11.46 -10.34 16.59
N GLU A 23 11.26 -9.05 16.42
CA GLU A 23 10.34 -8.52 15.42
C GLU A 23 10.90 -8.66 14.01
N TYR A 24 10.03 -9.08 13.09
CA TYR A 24 10.37 -9.18 11.67
C TYR A 24 10.12 -7.86 10.95
N PRO A 25 10.96 -7.49 9.97
CA PRO A 25 10.69 -6.34 9.08
C PRO A 25 9.29 -6.40 8.44
N MET A 26 8.81 -7.59 8.11
CA MET A 26 7.40 -7.84 7.77
C MET A 26 6.73 -8.46 9.00
N THR A 27 6.09 -7.64 9.80
CA THR A 27 5.50 -8.04 11.08
C THR A 27 4.63 -9.28 10.97
N GLY A 28 4.92 -10.27 11.80
CA GLY A 28 4.13 -11.49 11.93
C GLY A 28 4.33 -12.53 10.83
N ILE A 29 5.32 -12.37 9.94
CA ILE A 29 5.64 -13.34 8.90
C ILE A 29 7.02 -13.94 9.18
N GLU A 30 7.05 -15.23 9.48
CA GLU A 30 8.29 -15.98 9.56
C GLU A 30 8.76 -16.39 8.16
N PRO A 31 10.08 -16.42 7.88
CA PRO A 31 10.60 -16.79 6.58
C PRO A 31 10.59 -18.32 6.34
N ILE A 32 9.44 -18.96 6.63
CA ILE A 32 9.26 -20.40 6.51
C ILE A 32 9.25 -20.79 5.03
N GLY A 33 10.11 -21.73 4.63
CA GLY A 33 10.24 -22.20 3.27
C GLY A 33 11.13 -21.34 2.37
N VAL A 34 11.55 -20.17 2.83
CA VAL A 34 12.49 -19.30 2.10
C VAL A 34 13.91 -19.87 2.20
N PRO A 35 14.67 -19.99 1.09
CA PRO A 35 16.04 -20.47 1.13
C PRO A 35 16.95 -19.57 1.99
N LYS A 36 17.63 -20.14 2.98
CA LYS A 36 18.51 -19.37 3.89
C LYS A 36 19.66 -18.65 3.16
N VAL A 37 20.08 -19.13 2.00
CA VAL A 37 21.12 -18.49 1.17
C VAL A 37 20.70 -17.09 0.70
N LEU A 38 19.41 -16.76 0.72
CA LEU A 38 18.90 -15.43 0.38
C LEU A 38 18.93 -14.43 1.55
N ALA A 39 19.31 -14.88 2.77
CA ALA A 39 19.45 -13.98 3.90
C ALA A 39 20.44 -12.85 3.59
N GLY A 40 20.04 -11.59 3.82
CA GLY A 40 20.85 -10.41 3.53
C GLY A 40 20.86 -9.95 2.06
N THR A 41 20.15 -10.64 1.16
CA THR A 41 20.02 -10.20 -0.23
C THR A 41 18.91 -9.15 -0.44
N ALA A 42 18.07 -8.94 0.55
CA ALA A 42 17.09 -7.86 0.62
C ALA A 42 17.23 -7.13 1.96
N LEU A 43 17.49 -5.83 1.90
CA LEU A 43 17.69 -4.97 3.06
C LEU A 43 16.53 -3.97 3.16
N PRO A 44 15.86 -3.84 4.31
CA PRO A 44 14.84 -2.83 4.49
C PRO A 44 15.49 -1.45 4.70
N PHE A 45 14.81 -0.40 4.25
CA PHE A 45 15.15 0.99 4.58
C PHE A 45 13.92 1.76 5.01
N ASN A 46 14.12 2.85 5.76
CA ASN A 46 13.05 3.66 6.28
C ASN A 46 12.57 4.67 5.23
N TYR A 47 11.27 4.62 4.90
CA TYR A 47 10.67 5.60 4.00
C TYR A 47 10.76 7.02 4.59
N GLY A 48 11.21 7.97 3.77
CA GLY A 48 11.41 9.36 4.19
C GLY A 48 12.82 9.66 4.75
N ASP A 49 13.66 8.65 4.95
CA ASP A 49 14.98 8.76 5.57
C ASP A 49 16.10 8.49 4.56
N LEU A 50 16.64 9.57 3.96
CA LEU A 50 17.74 9.49 3.01
C LEU A 50 19.06 9.10 3.69
N ASP A 51 19.29 9.48 4.93
CA ASP A 51 20.51 9.16 5.67
C ASP A 51 20.60 7.67 5.97
N ASN A 52 19.47 7.02 6.28
CA ASN A 52 19.37 5.58 6.43
C ASN A 52 19.72 4.87 5.10
N LEU A 53 19.16 5.34 3.98
CA LEU A 53 19.47 4.79 2.67
C LEU A 53 20.95 4.94 2.29
N GLU A 54 21.52 6.12 2.51
CA GLU A 54 22.97 6.36 2.29
C GLU A 54 23.85 5.45 3.13
N THR A 55 23.47 5.21 4.38
CA THR A 55 24.21 4.32 5.29
C THR A 55 24.21 2.90 4.75
N LEU A 56 23.06 2.38 4.31
CA LEU A 56 22.97 1.06 3.69
C LEU A 56 23.87 0.92 2.45
N PHE A 57 23.92 1.95 1.60
CA PHE A 57 24.83 1.95 0.45
C PHE A 57 26.32 1.99 0.84
N LYS A 58 26.67 2.68 1.92
CA LYS A 58 28.07 2.73 2.44
C LYS A 58 28.49 1.38 2.99
N GLU A 59 27.61 0.72 3.73
CA GLU A 59 27.85 -0.60 4.34
C GLU A 59 27.91 -1.74 3.31
N ASN A 60 27.14 -1.61 2.21
CA ASN A 60 27.03 -2.62 1.14
C ASN A 60 27.58 -2.06 -0.19
N LYS A 61 28.75 -1.45 -0.14
CA LYS A 61 29.33 -0.74 -1.28
C LYS A 61 29.58 -1.67 -2.48
N GLY A 62 28.87 -1.37 -3.57
CA GLY A 62 28.99 -2.10 -4.85
C GLY A 62 28.15 -3.36 -4.95
N ASP A 63 27.43 -3.75 -3.88
CA ASP A 63 26.63 -4.98 -3.84
C ASP A 63 25.12 -4.72 -4.03
N VAL A 64 24.68 -3.46 -3.92
CA VAL A 64 23.27 -3.08 -4.11
C VAL A 64 22.97 -2.93 -5.59
N ALA A 65 22.14 -3.81 -6.14
CA ALA A 65 21.71 -3.78 -7.54
C ALA A 65 20.59 -2.77 -7.80
N ALA A 66 19.64 -2.66 -6.88
CA ALA A 66 18.47 -1.80 -7.03
C ALA A 66 17.86 -1.40 -5.68
N VAL A 67 17.17 -0.27 -5.67
CA VAL A 67 16.23 0.13 -4.61
C VAL A 67 14.81 -0.02 -5.16
N MET A 68 13.99 -0.84 -4.51
CA MET A 68 12.58 -1.00 -4.85
C MET A 68 11.72 -0.40 -3.76
N MET A 69 10.77 0.45 -4.13
CA MET A 69 9.89 1.11 -3.18
C MET A 69 8.50 1.40 -3.76
N GLU A 70 7.48 1.39 -2.90
CA GLU A 70 6.23 2.07 -3.21
C GLU A 70 6.49 3.59 -3.12
N PRO A 71 6.47 4.34 -4.24
CA PRO A 71 6.81 5.78 -4.21
C PRO A 71 5.76 6.60 -3.46
N LEU A 72 4.54 6.07 -3.38
CA LEU A 72 3.43 6.63 -2.63
C LEU A 72 2.62 5.48 -2.02
N ARG A 73 2.47 5.48 -0.71
CA ARG A 73 1.64 4.48 -0.03
C ARG A 73 0.40 5.08 0.62
N SER A 74 0.55 6.10 1.42
CA SER A 74 -0.56 6.78 2.11
C SER A 74 -0.48 8.29 1.88
N ASP A 75 0.63 8.90 2.23
CA ASP A 75 0.82 10.34 2.16
C ASP A 75 1.74 10.69 0.99
N ILE A 76 1.61 11.94 0.52
CA ILE A 76 2.49 12.48 -0.53
C ILE A 76 3.93 12.42 -0.02
N PRO A 77 4.89 11.93 -0.83
CA PRO A 77 6.28 11.92 -0.43
C PRO A 77 6.78 13.34 -0.09
N PRO A 78 7.65 13.48 0.91
CA PRO A 78 8.27 14.77 1.21
C PRO A 78 8.95 15.37 -0.02
N GLU A 79 8.90 16.69 -0.14
CA GLU A 79 9.56 17.41 -1.23
C GLU A 79 11.05 17.05 -1.32
N GLY A 80 11.54 16.75 -2.51
CA GLY A 80 12.94 16.37 -2.76
C GLY A 80 13.33 14.96 -2.33
N TYR A 81 12.42 14.21 -1.68
CA TYR A 81 12.75 12.86 -1.19
C TYR A 81 12.98 11.85 -2.32
N LEU A 82 12.06 11.76 -3.28
CA LEU A 82 12.20 10.81 -4.40
C LEU A 82 13.37 11.15 -5.31
N GLU A 83 13.65 12.44 -5.53
CA GLU A 83 14.85 12.94 -6.21
C GLU A 83 16.12 12.52 -5.46
N GLY A 84 16.12 12.65 -4.14
CA GLY A 84 17.21 12.21 -3.27
C GLY A 84 17.47 10.71 -3.39
N VAL A 85 16.43 9.90 -3.30
CA VAL A 85 16.53 8.44 -3.50
C VAL A 85 17.13 8.12 -4.88
N LYS A 86 16.61 8.72 -5.96
CA LYS A 86 17.13 8.52 -7.31
C LYS A 86 18.61 8.89 -7.41
N LYS A 87 18.99 10.04 -6.85
CA LYS A 87 20.38 10.51 -6.84
C LYS A 87 21.32 9.53 -6.12
N ILE A 88 20.90 9.01 -4.96
CA ILE A 88 21.67 8.03 -4.19
C ILE A 88 21.84 6.73 -5.01
N CYS A 89 20.76 6.22 -5.60
CA CYS A 89 20.81 5.03 -6.45
C CYS A 89 21.83 5.19 -7.59
N HIS A 90 21.69 6.25 -8.39
CA HIS A 90 22.53 6.48 -9.56
C HIS A 90 24.00 6.76 -9.19
N ALA A 91 24.27 7.47 -8.09
CA ALA A 91 25.62 7.67 -7.59
C ALA A 91 26.33 6.35 -7.22
N ASN A 92 25.56 5.33 -6.85
CA ASN A 92 26.06 3.99 -6.51
C ASN A 92 25.87 2.95 -7.63
N LYS A 93 25.44 3.36 -8.83
CA LYS A 93 25.17 2.49 -10.01
C LYS A 93 24.08 1.45 -9.75
N ALA A 94 23.15 1.75 -8.85
CA ALA A 94 21.97 0.95 -8.58
C ALA A 94 20.76 1.51 -9.34
N LEU A 95 19.81 0.65 -9.69
CA LEU A 95 18.55 1.05 -10.31
C LEU A 95 17.54 1.53 -9.25
N LEU A 96 16.69 2.48 -9.63
CA LEU A 96 15.50 2.83 -8.87
C LEU A 96 14.27 2.17 -9.49
N ILE A 97 13.53 1.41 -8.68
CA ILE A 97 12.31 0.71 -9.09
C ILE A 97 11.12 1.26 -8.30
N PHE A 98 10.14 1.82 -8.99
CA PHE A 98 8.88 2.21 -8.37
C PHE A 98 7.85 1.07 -8.46
N ASP A 99 7.37 0.64 -7.31
CA ASP A 99 6.19 -0.22 -7.21
C ASP A 99 4.92 0.64 -7.23
N GLU A 100 4.38 0.81 -8.41
CA GLU A 100 3.15 1.57 -8.68
C GLU A 100 1.89 0.70 -8.63
N VAL A 101 2.00 -0.53 -8.18
CA VAL A 101 0.88 -1.51 -8.16
C VAL A 101 -0.32 -0.99 -7.38
N SER A 102 -0.11 -0.16 -6.35
CA SER A 102 -1.21 0.41 -5.54
C SER A 102 -1.59 1.83 -5.93
N CYS A 103 -0.65 2.69 -6.27
CA CYS A 103 -0.89 4.11 -6.55
C CYS A 103 -1.08 4.42 -8.04
N GLY A 104 -0.46 3.67 -8.93
CA GLY A 104 -0.61 3.84 -10.37
C GLY A 104 -2.06 3.74 -10.82
N TRP A 105 -2.44 4.54 -11.81
CA TRP A 105 -3.80 4.64 -12.37
C TRP A 105 -4.87 5.20 -11.42
N ARG A 106 -4.52 5.45 -10.15
CA ARG A 106 -5.40 6.08 -9.15
C ARG A 106 -5.01 7.50 -8.84
N THR A 107 -3.74 7.83 -9.00
CA THR A 107 -3.21 9.17 -8.73
C THR A 107 -3.02 9.97 -10.02
N ARG A 108 -2.37 9.34 -10.98
CA ARG A 108 -2.18 9.84 -12.36
C ARG A 108 -2.19 8.63 -13.31
N ILE A 109 -2.49 8.85 -14.58
CA ILE A 109 -2.49 7.78 -15.60
C ILE A 109 -1.08 7.22 -15.78
N GLY A 110 -0.06 8.08 -15.75
CA GLY A 110 1.35 7.69 -15.78
C GLY A 110 1.94 7.30 -14.43
N GLY A 111 1.11 7.18 -13.37
CA GLY A 111 1.56 6.89 -12.01
C GLY A 111 2.08 8.11 -11.28
N ILE A 112 2.64 7.89 -10.08
CA ILE A 112 3.16 8.98 -9.23
C ILE A 112 4.33 9.72 -9.88
N GLN A 113 5.07 9.07 -10.75
CA GLN A 113 6.13 9.69 -11.53
C GLN A 113 5.64 10.87 -12.38
N GLU A 114 4.40 10.82 -12.88
CA GLU A 114 3.77 11.94 -13.60
C GLU A 114 3.46 13.11 -12.66
N TYR A 115 3.10 12.82 -11.42
CA TYR A 115 2.82 13.86 -10.41
C TYR A 115 4.09 14.51 -9.86
N THR A 116 5.10 13.72 -9.54
CA THR A 116 6.34 14.20 -8.89
C THR A 116 7.41 14.66 -9.88
N GLY A 117 7.33 14.25 -11.15
CA GLY A 117 8.38 14.47 -12.15
C GLY A 117 9.59 13.54 -12.00
N VAL A 118 9.60 12.66 -10.99
CA VAL A 118 10.70 11.72 -10.77
C VAL A 118 10.42 10.42 -11.51
N ILE A 119 11.12 10.20 -12.61
CA ILE A 119 11.01 8.98 -13.42
C ILE A 119 12.02 7.95 -12.89
N PRO A 120 11.58 6.76 -12.43
CA PRO A 120 12.47 5.68 -12.03
C PRO A 120 13.10 4.98 -13.24
N ASP A 121 14.04 4.09 -13.02
CA ASP A 121 14.60 3.26 -14.09
C ASP A 121 13.62 2.16 -14.50
N ILE A 122 12.84 1.64 -13.54
CA ILE A 122 11.80 0.63 -13.75
C ILE A 122 10.55 1.00 -12.96
N SER A 123 9.37 0.81 -13.55
CA SER A 123 8.07 0.90 -12.88
C SER A 123 7.29 -0.39 -13.02
N VAL A 124 6.60 -0.78 -11.94
CA VAL A 124 5.74 -1.98 -11.91
C VAL A 124 4.29 -1.55 -11.68
N PHE A 125 3.40 -2.00 -12.56
CA PHE A 125 1.96 -1.71 -12.50
C PHE A 125 1.13 -2.98 -12.47
N ALA A 126 -0.02 -2.95 -11.78
CA ALA A 126 -1.02 -4.01 -11.76
C ALA A 126 -2.38 -3.46 -11.26
N LYS A 127 -3.22 -4.32 -10.67
CA LYS A 127 -4.49 -3.98 -10.00
C LYS A 127 -5.42 -3.12 -10.86
N SER A 128 -5.45 -1.79 -10.59
CA SER A 128 -6.36 -0.84 -11.27
C SER A 128 -6.10 -0.73 -12.77
N MET A 129 -4.92 -1.09 -13.27
CA MET A 129 -4.60 -1.06 -14.69
C MET A 129 -5.55 -1.91 -15.55
N SER A 130 -5.98 -3.06 -15.03
CA SER A 130 -6.85 -4.01 -15.73
C SER A 130 -8.24 -4.15 -15.09
N ASN A 131 -8.55 -3.32 -14.08
CA ASN A 131 -9.86 -3.20 -13.43
C ASN A 131 -10.50 -4.55 -13.05
N GLY A 132 -9.73 -5.40 -12.35
CA GLY A 132 -10.18 -6.68 -11.82
C GLY A 132 -9.74 -7.92 -12.59
N TYR A 133 -9.21 -7.78 -13.81
CA TYR A 133 -8.60 -8.89 -14.51
C TYR A 133 -7.13 -9.07 -14.10
N PRO A 134 -6.63 -10.33 -14.00
CA PRO A 134 -5.24 -10.59 -13.65
C PRO A 134 -4.30 -10.03 -14.73
N MET A 135 -3.48 -9.04 -14.36
CA MET A 135 -2.49 -8.43 -15.24
C MET A 135 -1.42 -7.73 -14.41
N GLY A 136 -0.17 -7.86 -14.81
CA GLY A 136 0.94 -7.08 -14.29
C GLY A 136 1.86 -6.66 -15.42
N VAL A 137 2.46 -5.49 -15.31
CA VAL A 137 3.38 -4.93 -16.30
C VAL A 137 4.60 -4.37 -15.61
N VAL A 138 5.76 -4.67 -16.18
CA VAL A 138 7.04 -4.05 -15.85
C VAL A 138 7.48 -3.23 -17.06
N VAL A 139 7.72 -1.96 -16.86
CA VAL A 139 8.25 -1.03 -17.88
C VAL A 139 9.47 -0.33 -17.33
N GLY A 140 10.36 0.12 -18.21
CA GLY A 140 11.55 0.84 -17.77
C GLY A 140 12.26 1.52 -18.93
N SER A 141 13.37 2.18 -18.60
CA SER A 141 14.26 2.76 -19.59
C SER A 141 14.85 1.67 -20.50
N GLU A 142 15.27 2.03 -21.70
CA GLU A 142 15.88 1.11 -22.64
C GLU A 142 17.07 0.37 -22.00
N ASP A 143 17.96 1.12 -21.36
CA ASP A 143 19.15 0.57 -20.68
C ASP A 143 18.79 -0.45 -19.58
N ALA A 144 17.78 -0.16 -18.77
CA ALA A 144 17.35 -1.06 -17.69
C ALA A 144 16.66 -2.34 -18.23
N MET A 145 15.97 -2.23 -19.38
CA MET A 145 15.18 -3.31 -19.94
C MET A 145 15.91 -4.11 -21.04
N GLU A 146 17.09 -3.68 -21.50
CA GLU A 146 17.85 -4.36 -22.55
C GLU A 146 18.07 -5.85 -22.24
N LEU A 147 18.39 -6.15 -20.98
CA LEU A 147 18.64 -7.54 -20.57
C LEU A 147 17.39 -8.41 -20.53
N ALA A 148 16.20 -7.82 -20.41
CA ALA A 148 14.93 -8.57 -20.35
C ALA A 148 14.71 -9.44 -21.59
N GLY A 149 15.13 -8.97 -22.76
CA GLY A 149 15.07 -9.72 -24.02
C GLY A 149 16.03 -10.92 -24.09
N ARG A 150 16.98 -11.00 -23.16
CA ARG A 150 17.98 -12.09 -23.07
C ARG A 150 17.68 -13.05 -21.91
N MET A 151 16.76 -12.69 -21.04
CA MET A 151 16.33 -13.53 -19.91
C MET A 151 15.29 -14.56 -20.35
N PHE A 152 15.29 -15.73 -19.74
CA PHE A 152 14.20 -16.67 -19.90
C PHE A 152 13.02 -16.25 -19.03
N ILE A 153 12.11 -15.49 -19.60
CA ILE A 153 10.87 -15.03 -18.96
C ILE A 153 9.72 -15.73 -19.66
N SER A 154 9.02 -16.63 -18.96
CA SER A 154 7.91 -17.39 -19.53
C SER A 154 6.90 -17.78 -18.45
N SER A 155 5.64 -17.86 -18.83
CA SER A 155 4.57 -18.47 -18.03
C SER A 155 3.47 -19.00 -18.92
N SER A 156 2.58 -19.86 -18.36
CA SER A 156 1.46 -20.41 -19.09
C SER A 156 0.49 -19.35 -19.63
N TYR A 157 0.42 -18.20 -18.96
CA TYR A 157 -0.50 -17.11 -19.30
C TYR A 157 0.19 -15.90 -19.97
N TRP A 158 1.44 -16.08 -20.41
CA TRP A 158 2.20 -15.00 -21.06
C TRP A 158 1.50 -14.39 -22.27
N SER A 159 0.79 -15.20 -23.02
CA SER A 159 0.04 -14.80 -24.22
C SER A 159 -1.48 -14.69 -23.99
N ASP A 160 -1.94 -14.66 -22.73
CA ASP A 160 -3.36 -14.43 -22.44
C ASP A 160 -3.76 -13.00 -22.82
N ASN A 161 -4.71 -12.91 -23.75
CA ASN A 161 -5.15 -11.63 -24.29
C ASN A 161 -6.22 -10.94 -23.43
N ILE A 162 -6.82 -11.61 -22.44
CA ILE A 162 -7.93 -11.06 -21.65
C ILE A 162 -7.42 -9.88 -20.82
N GLY A 163 -6.35 -10.07 -20.06
CA GLY A 163 -5.74 -9.00 -19.26
C GLY A 163 -5.27 -7.82 -20.10
N LEU A 164 -4.68 -8.09 -21.27
CA LEU A 164 -4.24 -7.07 -22.22
C LEU A 164 -5.41 -6.24 -22.76
N ALA A 165 -6.49 -6.91 -23.19
CA ALA A 165 -7.70 -6.26 -23.70
C ALA A 165 -8.39 -5.41 -22.59
N ALA A 166 -8.49 -5.97 -21.38
CA ALA A 166 -9.04 -5.28 -20.22
C ALA A 166 -8.21 -4.02 -19.87
N SER A 167 -6.89 -4.13 -19.87
CA SER A 167 -6.00 -3.01 -19.61
C SER A 167 -6.14 -1.90 -20.65
N LEU A 168 -6.18 -2.25 -21.94
CA LEU A 168 -6.39 -1.27 -23.01
C LEU A 168 -7.74 -0.56 -22.88
N ALA A 169 -8.81 -1.31 -22.57
CA ALA A 169 -10.14 -0.74 -22.35
C ALA A 169 -10.15 0.21 -21.13
N THR A 170 -9.54 -0.22 -20.02
CA THR A 170 -9.44 0.57 -18.79
C THR A 170 -8.68 1.87 -19.02
N ILE A 171 -7.52 1.82 -19.69
CA ILE A 171 -6.71 3.01 -19.98
C ILE A 171 -7.48 3.99 -20.87
N LYS A 172 -8.16 3.49 -21.90
CA LYS A 172 -8.99 4.33 -22.79
C LYS A 172 -10.11 5.01 -22.02
N GLU A 173 -10.79 4.26 -21.14
CA GLU A 173 -11.89 4.76 -20.33
C GLU A 173 -11.40 5.81 -19.31
N LEU A 174 -10.30 5.56 -18.62
CA LEU A 174 -9.71 6.52 -17.69
C LEU A 174 -9.34 7.84 -18.38
N ARG A 175 -8.78 7.78 -19.58
CA ARG A 175 -8.44 8.97 -20.36
C ARG A 175 -9.68 9.72 -20.86
N SER A 176 -10.68 9.00 -21.39
CA SER A 176 -11.88 9.60 -21.98
C SER A 176 -12.79 10.29 -20.94
N ARG A 177 -12.65 9.92 -19.68
CA ARG A 177 -13.49 10.44 -18.58
C ARG A 177 -12.81 11.49 -17.73
N ASP A 178 -11.59 11.90 -18.02
CA ASP A 178 -10.78 12.76 -17.14
C ASP A 178 -10.77 12.23 -15.70
N SER A 179 -10.52 10.91 -15.61
CA SER A 179 -10.77 10.14 -14.39
C SER A 179 -9.88 10.56 -13.22
N VAL A 180 -8.67 11.04 -13.51
CA VAL A 180 -7.72 11.46 -12.48
C VAL A 180 -8.27 12.61 -11.66
N ASP A 181 -8.75 13.69 -12.32
CA ASP A 181 -9.31 14.84 -11.63
C ASP A 181 -10.57 14.48 -10.83
N LYS A 182 -11.38 13.58 -11.40
CA LYS A 182 -12.57 13.06 -10.70
C LYS A 182 -12.23 12.21 -9.49
N PHE A 183 -11.17 11.40 -9.57
CA PHE A 183 -10.67 10.64 -8.41
C PHE A 183 -10.17 11.55 -7.30
N GLU A 184 -9.47 12.62 -7.65
CA GLU A 184 -8.97 13.60 -6.70
C GLU A 184 -10.14 14.26 -5.94
N VAL A 185 -11.10 14.83 -6.68
CA VAL A 185 -12.30 15.47 -6.10
C VAL A 185 -13.12 14.48 -5.24
N LEU A 186 -13.34 13.26 -5.74
CA LEU A 186 -14.10 12.24 -5.02
C LEU A 186 -13.38 11.78 -3.76
N GLY A 187 -12.07 11.61 -3.86
CA GLY A 187 -11.24 11.20 -2.73
C GLY A 187 -11.14 12.25 -1.65
N GLU A 188 -11.07 13.52 -2.02
CA GLU A 188 -11.13 14.63 -1.05
C GLU A 188 -12.48 14.68 -0.35
N LYS A 189 -13.59 14.61 -1.09
CA LYS A 189 -14.93 14.53 -0.49
C LYS A 189 -15.04 13.36 0.50
N MET A 190 -14.55 12.18 0.14
CA MET A 190 -14.56 11.01 1.02
C MET A 190 -13.72 11.26 2.27
N ARG A 191 -12.52 11.79 2.13
CA ARG A 191 -11.65 12.11 3.27
C ARG A 191 -12.27 13.13 4.21
N ASP A 192 -12.84 14.20 3.66
CA ASP A 192 -13.49 15.25 4.44
C ASP A 192 -14.72 14.71 5.19
N ALA A 193 -15.50 13.84 4.55
CA ALA A 193 -16.64 13.20 5.18
C ALA A 193 -16.22 12.26 6.33
N ILE A 194 -15.13 11.50 6.14
CA ILE A 194 -14.55 10.64 7.19
C ILE A 194 -14.01 11.49 8.34
N THR A 195 -13.29 12.57 8.04
CA THR A 195 -12.74 13.49 9.04
C THR A 195 -13.87 14.11 9.85
N GLY A 196 -14.92 14.59 9.19
CA GLY A 196 -16.10 15.14 9.86
C GLY A 196 -16.79 14.15 10.80
N ALA A 197 -16.86 12.85 10.41
CA ALA A 197 -17.41 11.79 11.26
C ALA A 197 -16.51 11.52 12.49
N VAL A 198 -15.20 11.48 12.32
CA VAL A 198 -14.25 11.33 13.44
C VAL A 198 -14.35 12.49 14.40
N ASP A 199 -14.36 13.71 13.90
CA ASP A 199 -14.42 14.94 14.70
C ASP A 199 -15.76 15.06 15.45
N SER A 200 -16.88 14.68 14.82
CA SER A 200 -18.22 14.75 15.44
C SER A 200 -18.37 13.86 16.65
N VAL A 201 -17.71 12.69 16.64
CA VAL A 201 -17.75 11.74 17.75
C VAL A 201 -16.69 12.05 18.81
N GLY A 202 -15.57 12.65 18.40
CA GLY A 202 -14.46 12.95 19.29
C GLY A 202 -13.68 11.69 19.74
N VAL A 203 -13.69 10.64 18.94
CA VAL A 203 -12.90 9.43 19.20
C VAL A 203 -11.39 9.77 19.08
N PRO A 204 -10.52 9.19 19.94
CA PRO A 204 -9.09 9.38 19.81
C PRO A 204 -8.56 8.69 18.54
N ALA A 205 -8.65 9.40 17.42
CA ALA A 205 -8.21 8.95 16.11
C ALA A 205 -7.83 10.14 15.22
N ASN A 206 -6.99 9.90 14.25
CA ASN A 206 -6.71 10.85 13.17
C ASN A 206 -7.03 10.23 11.81
N VAL A 207 -7.27 11.07 10.81
CA VAL A 207 -7.45 10.66 9.41
C VAL A 207 -6.20 11.03 8.64
N SER A 208 -5.56 10.03 8.04
CA SER A 208 -4.38 10.20 7.18
C SER A 208 -4.65 9.74 5.77
N GLY A 209 -3.68 9.96 4.91
CA GLY A 209 -3.70 9.49 3.53
C GLY A 209 -4.12 10.56 2.52
N TRP A 210 -3.73 10.29 1.27
CA TRP A 210 -4.06 11.15 0.14
C TRP A 210 -5.39 10.71 -0.49
N HIS A 211 -5.91 11.50 -1.43
CA HIS A 211 -7.24 11.32 -2.04
C HIS A 211 -7.54 9.89 -2.51
N TYR A 212 -6.55 9.14 -3.01
CA TYR A 212 -6.78 7.79 -3.51
C TYR A 212 -6.94 6.74 -2.39
N ARG A 213 -6.51 7.07 -1.16
CA ARG A 213 -6.55 6.16 -0.02
C ARG A 213 -6.50 6.91 1.30
N SER A 214 -7.64 7.08 1.94
CA SER A 214 -7.73 7.62 3.30
C SER A 214 -7.77 6.50 4.33
N ALA A 215 -7.33 6.77 5.55
CA ALA A 215 -7.35 5.81 6.64
C ALA A 215 -7.65 6.48 7.98
N ILE A 216 -8.46 5.80 8.81
CA ILE A 216 -8.67 6.15 10.22
C ILE A 216 -7.60 5.42 11.03
N ASN A 217 -6.81 6.16 11.80
CA ASN A 217 -5.80 5.65 12.69
C ASN A 217 -6.20 5.93 14.14
N PHE A 218 -6.55 4.88 14.87
CA PHE A 218 -6.90 5.01 16.27
C PHE A 218 -5.67 5.28 17.13
N GLU A 219 -5.77 6.27 18.01
CA GLU A 219 -4.77 6.59 19.03
C GLU A 219 -5.16 5.85 20.30
N LEU A 220 -4.55 4.70 20.52
CA LEU A 220 -4.94 3.79 21.58
C LEU A 220 -4.01 3.89 22.79
N PRO A 221 -4.53 3.77 24.03
CA PRO A 221 -3.69 3.78 25.22
C PRO A 221 -2.72 2.60 25.27
N GLU A 222 -3.10 1.47 24.65
CA GLU A 222 -2.28 0.28 24.54
C GLU A 222 -2.38 -0.30 23.12
N GLU A 223 -1.25 -0.56 22.47
CA GLU A 223 -1.20 -1.17 21.13
C GLU A 223 -1.83 -2.57 21.07
N THR A 224 -1.86 -3.29 22.17
CA THR A 224 -2.52 -4.60 22.32
C THR A 224 -4.03 -4.56 22.04
N LEU A 225 -4.66 -3.38 22.16
CA LEU A 225 -6.08 -3.17 21.85
C LEU A 225 -6.34 -3.04 20.34
N ARG A 226 -5.33 -2.67 19.55
CA ARG A 226 -5.49 -2.35 18.12
C ARG A 226 -6.17 -3.46 17.30
N PRO A 227 -5.80 -4.76 17.42
CA PRO A 227 -6.49 -5.83 16.71
C PRO A 227 -7.98 -5.91 17.06
N LYS A 228 -8.32 -5.76 18.34
CA LYS A 228 -9.72 -5.81 18.81
C LYS A 228 -10.53 -4.61 18.32
N ILE A 229 -10.01 -3.39 18.43
CA ILE A 229 -10.67 -2.16 17.99
C ILE A 229 -10.86 -2.16 16.49
N ASN A 230 -9.83 -2.53 15.70
CA ASN A 230 -9.95 -2.65 14.25
C ASN A 230 -11.00 -3.70 13.85
N THR A 231 -11.08 -4.81 14.59
CA THR A 231 -12.08 -5.86 14.33
C THR A 231 -13.48 -5.36 14.65
N LEU A 232 -13.66 -4.68 15.77
CA LEU A 232 -14.94 -4.08 16.15
C LEU A 232 -15.39 -3.05 15.09
N PHE A 233 -14.47 -2.19 14.62
CA PHE A 233 -14.77 -1.24 13.56
C PHE A 233 -15.28 -1.95 12.31
N ILE A 234 -14.56 -2.99 11.84
CA ILE A 234 -14.98 -3.78 10.66
C ILE A 234 -16.33 -4.44 10.87
N GLN A 235 -16.56 -5.05 12.04
CA GLN A 235 -17.83 -5.68 12.41
C GLN A 235 -18.99 -4.68 12.33
N GLU A 236 -18.83 -3.52 12.93
CA GLU A 236 -19.86 -2.49 12.99
C GLU A 236 -20.14 -1.84 11.62
N MET A 237 -19.11 -1.62 10.82
CA MET A 237 -19.28 -1.16 9.44
C MET A 237 -20.03 -2.20 8.61
N ALA A 238 -19.68 -3.49 8.75
CA ALA A 238 -20.37 -4.58 8.03
C ALA A 238 -21.85 -4.68 8.44
N ARG A 239 -22.20 -4.49 9.71
CA ARG A 239 -23.59 -4.44 10.20
C ARG A 239 -24.39 -3.31 9.54
N ARG A 240 -23.72 -2.23 9.12
CA ARG A 240 -24.30 -1.06 8.43
C ARG A 240 -24.24 -1.17 6.90
N GLY A 241 -23.87 -2.36 6.39
CA GLY A 241 -23.80 -2.64 4.96
C GLY A 241 -22.55 -2.13 4.25
N ILE A 242 -21.54 -1.68 4.98
CA ILE A 242 -20.27 -1.19 4.43
C ILE A 242 -19.18 -2.23 4.64
N HIS A 243 -18.70 -2.80 3.54
CA HIS A 243 -17.54 -3.71 3.57
C HIS A 243 -16.24 -2.91 3.45
N THR A 244 -15.58 -2.70 4.56
CA THR A 244 -14.32 -1.93 4.64
C THR A 244 -13.43 -2.40 5.78
N GLY A 245 -12.17 -1.98 5.78
CA GLY A 245 -11.31 -1.92 6.96
C GLY A 245 -11.28 -0.50 7.50
N THR A 246 -10.15 -0.10 8.07
CA THR A 246 -9.93 1.30 8.48
C THR A 246 -9.42 2.17 7.33
N SER A 247 -9.21 1.60 6.13
CA SER A 247 -8.77 2.32 4.92
C SER A 247 -9.86 2.35 3.87
N PHE A 248 -10.02 3.50 3.24
CA PHE A 248 -11.06 3.78 2.24
C PHE A 248 -10.40 4.13 0.91
N MET A 249 -10.82 3.44 -0.14
CA MET A 249 -10.34 3.65 -1.51
C MET A 249 -11.52 4.02 -2.40
N PRO A 250 -11.74 5.30 -2.73
CA PRO A 250 -12.84 5.70 -3.60
C PRO A 250 -12.64 5.17 -5.03
N THR A 251 -13.76 4.97 -5.72
CA THR A 251 -13.79 4.63 -7.13
C THR A 251 -14.81 5.52 -7.82
N LEU A 252 -14.72 5.67 -9.14
CA LEU A 252 -15.70 6.48 -9.91
C LEU A 252 -17.12 5.91 -9.89
N ALA A 253 -17.32 4.73 -9.32
CA ALA A 253 -18.64 4.15 -9.11
C ALA A 253 -19.34 4.68 -7.85
N HIS A 254 -18.61 5.27 -6.91
CA HIS A 254 -19.19 5.87 -5.71
C HIS A 254 -19.87 7.20 -6.06
N SER A 255 -21.11 7.34 -5.62
CA SER A 255 -21.88 8.57 -5.67
C SER A 255 -21.72 9.43 -4.41
N ASP A 256 -22.20 10.67 -4.44
CA ASP A 256 -22.27 11.51 -3.24
C ASP A 256 -23.16 10.88 -2.15
N GLU A 257 -24.18 10.07 -2.53
CA GLU A 257 -25.01 9.31 -1.60
C GLU A 257 -24.24 8.18 -0.92
N ASP A 258 -23.38 7.47 -1.66
CA ASP A 258 -22.50 6.43 -1.09
C ASP A 258 -21.49 7.03 -0.11
N ILE A 259 -20.95 8.22 -0.41
CA ILE A 259 -20.04 8.93 0.50
C ILE A 259 -20.79 9.29 1.79
N LYS A 260 -21.99 9.85 1.66
CA LYS A 260 -22.81 10.22 2.82
C LYS A 260 -23.15 9.00 3.66
N LEU A 261 -23.63 7.92 3.04
CA LEU A 261 -23.94 6.66 3.71
C LEU A 261 -22.72 6.10 4.46
N THR A 262 -21.54 6.19 3.84
CA THR A 262 -20.29 5.76 4.46
C THR A 262 -19.95 6.62 5.68
N ALA A 263 -20.08 7.93 5.59
CA ALA A 263 -19.82 8.85 6.70
C ALA A 263 -20.79 8.61 7.87
N ASP A 264 -22.09 8.49 7.60
CA ASP A 264 -23.11 8.19 8.61
C ASP A 264 -22.80 6.83 9.30
N ALA A 265 -22.42 5.82 8.54
CA ALA A 265 -22.03 4.50 9.08
C ALA A 265 -20.76 4.57 9.93
N ILE A 266 -19.78 5.39 9.53
CA ILE A 266 -18.56 5.62 10.32
C ILE A 266 -18.91 6.30 11.64
N GLU A 267 -19.69 7.36 11.62
CA GLU A 267 -20.09 8.09 12.82
C GLU A 267 -20.76 7.17 13.84
N ASP A 268 -21.74 6.37 13.41
CA ASP A 268 -22.42 5.39 14.25
C ASP A 268 -21.46 4.30 14.77
N THR A 269 -20.54 3.81 13.91
CA THR A 269 -19.53 2.84 14.30
C THR A 269 -18.56 3.40 15.35
N LEU A 270 -18.12 4.64 15.17
CA LEU A 270 -17.20 5.30 16.10
C LEU A 270 -17.85 5.52 17.49
N ARG A 271 -19.17 5.75 17.57
CA ARG A 271 -19.89 5.77 18.86
C ARG A 271 -19.81 4.42 19.59
N VAL A 272 -19.86 3.31 18.86
CA VAL A 272 -19.67 1.97 19.44
C VAL A 272 -18.21 1.77 19.87
N VAL A 273 -17.25 2.23 19.04
CA VAL A 273 -15.82 2.18 19.41
C VAL A 273 -15.55 2.99 20.68
N MET A 274 -16.17 4.15 20.88
CA MET A 274 -16.04 4.92 22.12
C MET A 274 -16.51 4.13 23.34
N ARG A 275 -17.66 3.47 23.27
CA ARG A 275 -18.13 2.60 24.35
C ARG A 275 -17.16 1.45 24.64
N ALA A 276 -16.56 0.88 23.59
CA ALA A 276 -15.54 -0.14 23.74
C ALA A 276 -14.30 0.36 24.50
N LEU A 277 -13.85 1.59 24.18
CA LEU A 277 -12.73 2.23 24.88
C LEU A 277 -13.06 2.58 26.32
N ASP A 278 -14.35 2.81 26.65
CA ASP A 278 -14.86 3.04 28.01
C ASP A 278 -15.06 1.75 28.81
N GLY A 279 -14.67 0.58 28.28
CA GLY A 279 -14.62 -0.70 29.00
C GLY A 279 -15.61 -1.77 28.56
N GLU A 280 -16.45 -1.51 27.54
CA GLU A 280 -17.44 -2.48 27.03
C GLU A 280 -16.89 -3.38 25.89
N LEU A 281 -15.58 -3.37 25.61
CA LEU A 281 -14.99 -3.99 24.41
C LEU A 281 -15.33 -5.47 24.28
N ASP A 282 -15.20 -6.24 25.34
CA ASP A 282 -15.41 -7.70 25.31
C ASP A 282 -16.91 -8.06 25.14
N ASP A 283 -17.83 -7.17 25.54
CA ASP A 283 -19.26 -7.34 25.34
C ASP A 283 -19.75 -6.94 23.95
N LEU A 284 -18.99 -6.08 23.25
CA LEU A 284 -19.34 -5.55 21.94
C LEU A 284 -18.73 -6.34 20.77
N LEU A 285 -17.68 -7.12 21.03
CA LEU A 285 -16.96 -7.86 20.01
C LEU A 285 -17.53 -9.29 19.90
N ASP A 286 -18.19 -9.58 18.77
CA ASP A 286 -18.85 -10.89 18.54
C ASP A 286 -17.91 -11.96 17.98
N VAL A 287 -16.73 -11.56 17.49
CA VAL A 287 -15.80 -12.42 16.76
C VAL A 287 -14.38 -12.29 17.32
N ASP A 288 -13.58 -13.30 17.11
CA ASP A 288 -12.16 -13.21 17.45
C ASP A 288 -11.49 -12.04 16.75
N PRO A 289 -10.56 -11.35 17.43
CA PRO A 289 -9.82 -10.25 16.82
C PRO A 289 -9.17 -10.65 15.52
N LYS A 290 -9.32 -9.80 14.50
CA LYS A 290 -8.67 -9.97 13.22
C LYS A 290 -7.16 -10.10 13.44
N ARG A 291 -6.60 -11.19 12.96
CA ARG A 291 -5.16 -11.39 12.94
C ARG A 291 -4.59 -10.83 11.65
N GLU A 292 -3.27 -10.59 11.61
CA GLU A 292 -2.61 -10.06 10.42
C GLU A 292 -2.99 -10.83 9.15
N PRO A 293 -3.34 -10.14 8.04
CA PRO A 293 -3.94 -10.77 6.85
C PRO A 293 -3.02 -11.77 6.15
N PHE A 294 -1.72 -11.72 6.41
CA PHE A 294 -0.74 -12.66 5.84
C PHE A 294 -0.55 -13.92 6.68
N ARG A 295 -1.01 -13.95 7.92
CA ARG A 295 -1.03 -15.18 8.72
C ARG A 295 -2.17 -16.07 8.24
N ARG A 296 -1.82 -17.09 7.50
CA ARG A 296 -2.73 -18.22 7.28
C ARG A 296 -2.69 -19.09 8.53
N PHE A 297 -3.86 -19.29 9.12
CA PHE A 297 -4.02 -20.33 10.14
C PHE A 297 -4.04 -21.66 9.42
N VAL A 298 -2.94 -22.40 9.53
CA VAL A 298 -2.97 -23.84 9.39
C VAL A 298 -3.02 -24.34 10.83
N ASN A 299 -4.18 -24.84 11.24
CA ASN A 299 -4.27 -25.63 12.47
C ASN A 299 -3.53 -26.92 12.27
#